data_aa1bda9b3c3d642fa1e34572a63f175c
#
_entry.id   aa1bda9b3c3d642fa1e34572a63f175c
#
_cell.length_a   1.000
_cell.length_b   1.000
_cell.length_c   1.000
_cell.angle_alpha   90.00
_cell.angle_beta   90.00
_cell.angle_gamma   90.00
#
_symmetry.space_group_name_H-M   'P 1'
#
loop_
_entity.id
_entity.type
_entity.pdbx_description
1 polymer ?
#
loop_
_entity_poly.entity_id
_entity_poly.type
_entity_poly.pdbx_seq_one_letter_code
_entity_poly.pdbx_strand_id
1 'polypeptide(L)'
;MAHGDVLADRFAGVVVTEMSRQGPWRVIVVGASLAGLFSAAAAAGRGNSVTVLERDVLPDGPEIRPGVPQGGQPHVFLFRGLLALEELLPGSRQELLSAGAVPVDTGKLPWLAEYGWLPVEQRGFEVLSLTRPLFEYVIRRNVQRLAGVEIRTGSKVISLRRRDQHWEVRLADGCTVLADVVVDASGRSSRLPVWLADAGVGPAPVSQVDSGVGYATRMYADVPSGFDAMGVVVQATPVTLVGGIALPVERGRWLVTAVGCGEHRPPRDAAGFESFLQRLPDPALAELARHAEPVGDVSVHRQTGNRRYRYERVPDWPEGLLVVGDALCAFNPIYGQGITIAACEALLLRQALAAGLGPDCARRLLRKFATVVSLSWAISTSEDLRYPTSIGRQSATQALLGLWTQQLSRLAAHGDLRAHAVLARVYHLMGSPVLLFHPALGAAALRAWLTGYGPPGARPAALDALTPSA
;
A
#
# COMPACT_ATOMS: atom_id res chain seq x y z
N MET A 1 1.14 -28.87 -2.79
CA MET A 1 0.01 -28.49 -3.67
C MET A 1 -1.27 -28.60 -2.85
N ALA A 2 -2.04 -27.56 -2.74
CA ALA A 2 -3.30 -27.30 -2.05
C ALA A 2 -3.19 -26.27 -0.92
N HIS A 3 -3.12 -24.98 -1.25
CA HIS A 3 -3.27 -23.87 -0.29
C HIS A 3 -3.95 -22.63 -0.94
N GLY A 4 -4.85 -22.87 -1.91
CA GLY A 4 -5.57 -21.81 -2.65
C GLY A 4 -6.95 -21.40 -2.12
N ASP A 5 -7.56 -22.11 -1.17
CA ASP A 5 -9.03 -22.08 -1.05
C ASP A 5 -9.66 -21.46 0.20
N VAL A 6 -8.93 -20.80 1.08
CA VAL A 6 -9.51 -20.39 2.37
C VAL A 6 -10.30 -19.05 2.32
N LEU A 7 -10.15 -18.25 1.27
CA LEU A 7 -10.91 -17.00 1.10
C LEU A 7 -12.00 -17.05 0.03
N ALA A 8 -11.99 -18.04 -0.86
CA ALA A 8 -13.02 -18.20 -1.88
C ALA A 8 -14.36 -18.71 -1.31
N ASP A 9 -14.33 -19.52 -0.27
CA ASP A 9 -15.51 -20.23 0.25
C ASP A 9 -16.47 -19.41 1.12
N ARG A 10 -16.14 -18.18 1.52
CA ARG A 10 -17.04 -17.32 2.29
C ARG A 10 -17.99 -16.47 1.43
N PHE A 11 -17.93 -16.59 0.10
CA PHE A 11 -18.74 -15.76 -0.81
C PHE A 11 -19.68 -16.55 -1.73
N ALA A 12 -19.81 -17.86 -1.56
CA ALA A 12 -20.78 -18.67 -2.27
C ALA A 12 -22.10 -18.68 -1.48
N GLY A 13 -23.10 -17.96 -1.97
CA GLY A 13 -24.48 -18.06 -1.46
C GLY A 13 -25.23 -16.74 -1.38
N VAL A 14 -25.51 -16.13 -2.53
CA VAL A 14 -26.71 -15.28 -2.66
C VAL A 14 -27.33 -15.55 -4.05
N VAL A 15 -28.46 -16.21 -4.08
CA VAL A 15 -29.34 -16.30 -5.24
C VAL A 15 -29.94 -14.92 -5.44
N VAL A 16 -29.54 -14.23 -6.51
CA VAL A 16 -30.12 -12.95 -6.92
C VAL A 16 -31.06 -13.22 -8.07
N THR A 17 -32.34 -13.22 -7.79
CA THR A 17 -33.41 -13.16 -8.80
C THR A 17 -33.86 -11.70 -8.95
N GLU A 18 -33.07 -10.89 -9.65
CA GLU A 18 -33.51 -9.65 -10.28
C GLU A 18 -32.65 -9.41 -11.50
N MET A 19 -33.26 -9.02 -12.63
CA MET A 19 -32.56 -8.87 -13.91
C MET A 19 -31.45 -7.84 -13.80
N SER A 20 -30.21 -8.32 -13.54
CA SER A 20 -29.04 -7.49 -13.63
C SER A 20 -28.79 -7.12 -15.09
N ARG A 21 -28.59 -5.85 -15.37
CA ARG A 21 -28.15 -5.40 -16.69
C ARG A 21 -26.80 -6.06 -16.97
N GLN A 22 -26.72 -6.83 -18.04
CA GLN A 22 -25.45 -7.42 -18.52
C GLN A 22 -24.82 -6.46 -19.53
N GLY A 23 -23.49 -6.19 -19.42
CA GLY A 23 -22.75 -5.27 -20.30
C GLY A 23 -22.99 -5.50 -21.80
N PRO A 24 -22.26 -4.83 -22.66
CA PRO A 24 -21.02 -4.09 -22.39
C PRO A 24 -21.20 -2.77 -21.64
N TRP A 25 -20.23 -2.47 -20.77
CA TRP A 25 -20.23 -1.26 -19.94
C TRP A 25 -19.32 -0.19 -20.52
N ARG A 26 -19.72 1.06 -20.43
CA ARG A 26 -18.82 2.22 -20.55
C ARG A 26 -18.33 2.57 -19.17
N VAL A 27 -17.06 2.32 -18.92
CA VAL A 27 -16.42 2.54 -17.62
C VAL A 27 -15.46 3.72 -17.72
N ILE A 28 -15.64 4.71 -16.89
CA ILE A 28 -14.67 5.79 -16.72
C ILE A 28 -13.93 5.59 -15.41
N VAL A 29 -12.59 5.59 -15.47
CA VAL A 29 -11.70 5.59 -14.32
C VAL A 29 -11.05 6.95 -14.20
N VAL A 30 -11.19 7.60 -13.04
CA VAL A 30 -10.60 8.92 -12.75
C VAL A 30 -9.27 8.74 -12.04
N GLY A 31 -8.17 9.06 -12.74
CA GLY A 31 -6.80 8.89 -12.26
C GLY A 31 -6.10 7.66 -12.86
N ALA A 32 -4.85 7.84 -13.34
CA ALA A 32 -4.03 6.80 -13.96
C ALA A 32 -2.80 6.42 -13.09
N SER A 33 -2.91 6.50 -11.78
CA SER A 33 -1.95 5.87 -10.88
C SER A 33 -2.33 4.39 -10.66
N LEU A 34 -1.56 3.62 -9.88
CA LEU A 34 -1.74 2.16 -9.78
C LEU A 34 -3.17 1.74 -9.47
N ALA A 35 -3.89 2.42 -8.57
CA ALA A 35 -5.28 2.09 -8.26
C ALA A 35 -6.20 2.23 -9.51
N GLY A 36 -6.00 3.28 -10.30
CA GLY A 36 -6.74 3.47 -11.54
C GLY A 36 -6.36 2.47 -12.63
N LEU A 37 -5.08 2.17 -12.78
CA LEU A 37 -4.61 1.16 -13.74
C LEU A 37 -5.11 -0.24 -13.40
N PHE A 38 -5.11 -0.64 -12.11
CA PHE A 38 -5.70 -1.91 -11.68
C PHE A 38 -7.21 -1.94 -11.90
N SER A 39 -7.91 -0.81 -11.68
CA SER A 39 -9.34 -0.70 -11.94
C SER A 39 -9.66 -0.81 -13.44
N ALA A 40 -8.82 -0.20 -14.28
CA ALA A 40 -8.97 -0.32 -15.74
C ALA A 40 -8.74 -1.76 -16.22
N ALA A 41 -7.70 -2.45 -15.69
CA ALA A 41 -7.46 -3.86 -15.97
C ALA A 41 -8.62 -4.76 -15.50
N ALA A 42 -9.21 -4.43 -14.32
CA ALA A 42 -10.36 -5.16 -13.79
C ALA A 42 -11.62 -4.98 -14.64
N ALA A 43 -11.79 -3.81 -15.25
CA ALA A 43 -12.95 -3.45 -16.07
C ALA A 43 -12.79 -3.88 -17.54
N ALA A 44 -11.58 -4.16 -18.00
CA ALA A 44 -11.30 -4.58 -19.37
C ALA A 44 -11.95 -5.93 -19.72
N GLY A 45 -12.20 -6.14 -21.01
CA GLY A 45 -12.79 -7.38 -21.54
C GLY A 45 -14.33 -7.35 -21.56
N ARG A 46 -14.96 -8.45 -21.97
CA ARG A 46 -16.42 -8.62 -22.12
C ARG A 46 -17.08 -7.54 -23.00
N GLY A 47 -16.34 -6.96 -23.94
CA GLY A 47 -16.82 -5.89 -24.79
C GLY A 47 -16.94 -4.51 -24.11
N ASN A 48 -16.48 -4.37 -22.86
CA ASN A 48 -16.48 -3.10 -22.16
C ASN A 48 -15.58 -2.07 -22.85
N SER A 49 -16.01 -0.80 -22.82
CA SER A 49 -15.17 0.36 -23.17
C SER A 49 -14.71 1.03 -21.89
N VAL A 50 -13.40 1.09 -21.68
CA VAL A 50 -12.77 1.65 -20.47
C VAL A 50 -11.95 2.87 -20.85
N THR A 51 -12.31 4.04 -20.31
CA THR A 51 -11.54 5.27 -20.49
C THR A 51 -10.95 5.70 -19.16
N VAL A 52 -9.63 5.73 -19.06
CA VAL A 52 -8.91 6.28 -17.92
C VAL A 52 -8.61 7.76 -18.18
N LEU A 53 -9.09 8.63 -17.30
CA LEU A 53 -8.91 10.08 -17.38
C LEU A 53 -7.83 10.52 -16.38
N GLU A 54 -6.67 10.97 -16.87
CA GLU A 54 -5.56 11.44 -16.05
C GLU A 54 -5.33 12.93 -16.26
N ARG A 55 -5.24 13.68 -15.17
CA ARG A 55 -5.00 15.14 -15.21
C ARG A 55 -3.59 15.51 -15.67
N ASP A 56 -2.59 14.67 -15.33
CA ASP A 56 -1.22 14.89 -15.75
C ASP A 56 -1.03 14.47 -17.22
N VAL A 57 -0.06 15.08 -17.87
CA VAL A 57 0.57 14.50 -19.08
C VAL A 57 1.47 13.39 -18.60
N LEU A 58 1.20 12.16 -19.00
CA LEU A 58 1.97 11.00 -18.57
C LEU A 58 3.30 10.95 -19.35
N PRO A 59 4.43 10.70 -18.67
CA PRO A 59 5.73 10.58 -19.33
C PRO A 59 5.81 9.30 -20.17
N ASP A 60 6.64 9.30 -21.21
CA ASP A 60 6.89 8.13 -22.07
C ASP A 60 7.73 7.06 -21.40
N GLY A 61 8.46 7.42 -20.33
CA GLY A 61 9.35 6.58 -19.56
C GLY A 61 8.94 6.42 -18.09
N PRO A 62 9.80 5.75 -17.28
CA PRO A 62 9.62 5.60 -15.84
C PRO A 62 10.08 6.85 -15.08
N GLU A 63 9.37 7.95 -15.23
CA GLU A 63 9.70 9.25 -14.66
C GLU A 63 8.73 9.65 -13.56
N ILE A 64 9.20 10.46 -12.60
CA ILE A 64 8.35 11.06 -11.53
C ILE A 64 7.43 12.09 -12.17
N ARG A 65 6.17 12.13 -11.72
CA ARG A 65 5.17 13.09 -12.19
C ARG A 65 4.47 13.84 -11.05
N PRO A 66 3.95 15.05 -11.28
CA PRO A 66 3.33 15.89 -10.24
C PRO A 66 2.16 15.23 -9.50
N GLY A 67 1.34 14.43 -10.18
CA GLY A 67 0.19 13.74 -9.60
C GLY A 67 0.54 12.63 -8.62
N VAL A 68 1.84 12.23 -8.55
CA VAL A 68 2.35 11.22 -7.62
C VAL A 68 3.51 11.80 -6.81
N PRO A 69 3.24 12.72 -5.87
CA PRO A 69 4.29 13.43 -5.13
C PRO A 69 5.18 12.51 -4.27
N GLN A 70 4.70 11.30 -3.96
CA GLN A 70 5.49 10.26 -3.27
C GLN A 70 6.33 9.40 -4.24
N GLY A 71 6.41 9.75 -5.53
CA GLY A 71 7.10 8.95 -6.54
C GLY A 71 8.58 8.69 -6.28
N GLY A 72 9.27 9.58 -5.55
CA GLY A 72 10.66 9.42 -5.15
C GLY A 72 10.87 8.60 -3.87
N GLN A 73 9.80 8.05 -3.26
CA GLN A 73 9.86 7.27 -2.04
C GLN A 73 9.83 5.77 -2.33
N PRO A 74 10.34 4.89 -1.44
CA PRO A 74 10.18 3.45 -1.60
C PRO A 74 8.70 3.06 -1.47
N HIS A 75 8.32 2.07 -2.25
CA HIS A 75 6.98 1.51 -2.20
C HIS A 75 7.08 0.00 -2.04
N VAL A 76 6.51 -0.50 -0.96
CA VAL A 76 6.39 -1.94 -0.74
C VAL A 76 5.05 -2.39 -1.34
N PHE A 77 5.12 -3.41 -2.20
CA PHE A 77 3.96 -4.08 -2.75
C PHE A 77 3.91 -5.47 -2.13
N LEU A 78 3.02 -5.65 -1.13
CA LEU A 78 2.98 -6.87 -0.32
C LEU A 78 2.66 -8.10 -1.17
N PHE A 79 3.03 -9.28 -0.68
CA PHE A 79 2.88 -10.53 -1.40
C PHE A 79 1.44 -10.78 -1.89
N ARG A 80 0.41 -10.48 -1.09
CA ARG A 80 -1.00 -10.55 -1.52
C ARG A 80 -1.27 -9.63 -2.72
N GLY A 81 -0.67 -8.46 -2.75
CA GLY A 81 -0.78 -7.53 -3.88
C GLY A 81 -0.15 -8.09 -5.15
N LEU A 82 1.01 -8.72 -5.04
CA LEU A 82 1.68 -9.37 -6.18
C LEU A 82 0.82 -10.49 -6.78
N LEU A 83 0.20 -11.31 -5.92
CA LEU A 83 -0.76 -12.34 -6.38
C LEU A 83 -1.99 -11.71 -7.06
N ALA A 84 -2.54 -10.64 -6.50
CA ALA A 84 -3.66 -9.94 -7.07
C ALA A 84 -3.32 -9.28 -8.42
N LEU A 85 -2.11 -8.72 -8.54
CA LEU A 85 -1.61 -8.16 -9.80
C LEU A 85 -1.51 -9.23 -10.88
N GLU A 86 -0.93 -10.39 -10.56
CA GLU A 86 -0.76 -11.48 -11.50
C GLU A 86 -2.12 -12.06 -11.97
N GLU A 87 -3.12 -12.03 -11.08
CA GLU A 87 -4.49 -12.37 -11.44
C GLU A 87 -5.16 -11.31 -12.34
N LEU A 88 -4.91 -10.01 -12.12
CA LEU A 88 -5.45 -8.91 -12.93
C LEU A 88 -4.79 -8.80 -14.29
N LEU A 89 -3.47 -8.93 -14.33
CA LEU A 89 -2.61 -8.73 -15.49
C LEU A 89 -1.56 -9.86 -15.54
N PRO A 90 -1.92 -11.04 -16.04
CA PRO A 90 -1.03 -12.20 -16.11
C PRO A 90 0.29 -11.87 -16.81
N GLY A 91 1.41 -12.34 -16.24
CA GLY A 91 2.76 -12.09 -16.73
C GLY A 91 3.40 -10.78 -16.24
N SER A 92 2.65 -9.94 -15.51
CA SER A 92 3.18 -8.66 -15.00
C SER A 92 4.37 -8.83 -14.06
N ARG A 93 4.39 -9.89 -13.22
CA ARG A 93 5.54 -10.18 -12.36
C ARG A 93 6.81 -10.37 -13.19
N GLN A 94 6.73 -11.17 -14.25
CA GLN A 94 7.88 -11.42 -15.13
C GLN A 94 8.31 -10.16 -15.88
N GLU A 95 7.38 -9.33 -16.35
CA GLU A 95 7.71 -8.06 -17.00
C GLU A 95 8.40 -7.09 -16.02
N LEU A 96 7.96 -7.00 -14.77
CA LEU A 96 8.60 -6.19 -13.73
C LEU A 96 10.03 -6.67 -13.45
N LEU A 97 10.24 -7.99 -13.32
CA LEU A 97 11.58 -8.57 -13.15
C LEU A 97 12.48 -8.27 -14.37
N SER A 98 11.95 -8.43 -15.58
CA SER A 98 12.68 -8.12 -16.83
C SER A 98 13.00 -6.62 -16.97
N ALA A 99 12.19 -5.75 -16.34
CA ALA A 99 12.45 -4.30 -16.28
C ALA A 99 13.48 -3.93 -15.19
N GLY A 100 13.90 -4.90 -14.37
CA GLY A 100 14.94 -4.72 -13.36
C GLY A 100 14.45 -4.69 -11.92
N ALA A 101 13.16 -4.99 -11.65
CA ALA A 101 12.68 -5.13 -10.27
C ALA A 101 13.48 -6.21 -9.53
N VAL A 102 13.84 -5.94 -8.28
CA VAL A 102 14.65 -6.84 -7.46
C VAL A 102 13.72 -7.67 -6.57
N PRO A 103 13.74 -9.01 -6.67
CA PRO A 103 12.96 -9.87 -5.77
C PRO A 103 13.59 -9.86 -4.37
N VAL A 104 12.77 -9.62 -3.35
CA VAL A 104 13.19 -9.58 -1.95
C VAL A 104 12.27 -10.51 -1.13
N ASP A 105 12.83 -11.57 -0.55
CA ASP A 105 12.13 -12.35 0.47
C ASP A 105 12.17 -11.56 1.79
N THR A 106 11.01 -11.10 2.24
CA THR A 106 10.91 -10.25 3.43
C THR A 106 11.37 -10.93 4.71
N GLY A 107 11.39 -12.26 4.76
CA GLY A 107 11.95 -13.02 5.88
C GLY A 107 13.49 -13.01 5.93
N LYS A 108 14.14 -12.72 4.80
CA LYS A 108 15.61 -12.54 4.72
C LYS A 108 16.06 -11.09 4.91
N LEU A 109 15.11 -10.17 5.07
CA LEU A 109 15.40 -8.75 5.26
C LEU A 109 15.80 -8.48 6.72
N PRO A 110 17.04 -8.09 7.02
CA PRO A 110 17.42 -7.61 8.35
C PRO A 110 16.48 -6.52 8.83
N TRP A 111 15.81 -6.76 9.96
CA TRP A 111 14.82 -5.85 10.49
C TRP A 111 15.02 -5.63 11.99
N LEU A 112 15.50 -4.44 12.34
CA LEU A 112 15.55 -3.98 13.71
C LEU A 112 14.17 -3.43 14.09
N ALA A 113 13.44 -4.20 14.87
CA ALA A 113 12.13 -3.83 15.41
C ALA A 113 12.29 -3.18 16.81
N GLU A 114 11.18 -2.82 17.43
CA GLU A 114 11.17 -2.14 18.74
C GLU A 114 11.88 -2.94 19.86
N TYR A 115 11.83 -4.27 19.79
CA TYR A 115 12.33 -5.15 20.86
C TYR A 115 13.64 -5.89 20.49
N GLY A 116 14.23 -5.61 19.34
CA GLY A 116 15.45 -6.24 18.86
C GLY A 116 15.34 -6.66 17.39
N TRP A 117 16.39 -7.32 16.90
CA TRP A 117 16.41 -7.84 15.54
C TRP A 117 15.44 -9.02 15.39
N LEU A 118 14.64 -8.99 14.33
CA LEU A 118 13.79 -10.13 13.97
C LEU A 118 14.63 -11.27 13.41
N PRO A 119 14.19 -12.54 13.59
CA PRO A 119 14.86 -13.69 12.99
C PRO A 119 14.93 -13.56 11.46
N VAL A 120 16.15 -13.78 10.91
CA VAL A 120 16.38 -13.79 9.47
C VAL A 120 16.24 -15.22 8.97
N GLU A 121 15.15 -15.52 8.26
CA GLU A 121 14.93 -16.85 7.66
C GLU A 121 14.02 -16.75 6.43
N GLN A 122 14.17 -17.69 5.51
CA GLN A 122 13.32 -17.71 4.31
C GLN A 122 11.86 -17.98 4.67
N ARG A 123 10.96 -17.04 4.33
CA ARG A 123 9.52 -17.13 4.60
C ARG A 123 8.68 -17.39 3.36
N GLY A 124 9.23 -17.17 2.18
CA GLY A 124 8.52 -17.27 0.91
C GLY A 124 7.52 -16.15 0.65
N PHE A 125 7.58 -15.05 1.40
CA PHE A 125 6.83 -13.83 1.10
C PHE A 125 7.71 -12.90 0.30
N GLU A 126 7.81 -13.17 -1.00
CA GLU A 126 8.56 -12.34 -1.91
C GLU A 126 7.80 -11.05 -2.23
N VAL A 127 8.49 -9.93 -2.18
CA VAL A 127 8.05 -8.65 -2.72
C VAL A 127 8.99 -8.23 -3.85
N LEU A 128 8.52 -7.37 -4.74
CA LEU A 128 9.37 -6.77 -5.77
C LEU A 128 9.76 -5.36 -5.30
N SER A 129 11.06 -5.16 -5.17
CA SER A 129 11.64 -3.86 -4.88
C SER A 129 11.99 -3.16 -6.18
N LEU A 130 11.44 -1.98 -6.39
CA LEU A 130 11.63 -1.16 -7.58
C LEU A 130 11.19 0.28 -7.29
N THR A 131 11.58 1.21 -8.15
CA THR A 131 11.07 2.58 -8.03
C THR A 131 9.59 2.67 -8.41
N ARG A 132 8.87 3.59 -7.80
CA ARG A 132 7.47 3.86 -8.12
C ARG A 132 7.26 4.23 -9.59
N PRO A 133 8.08 5.07 -10.22
CA PRO A 133 7.98 5.38 -11.63
C PRO A 133 8.07 4.14 -12.53
N LEU A 134 9.01 3.24 -12.26
CA LEU A 134 9.15 1.99 -13.03
C LEU A 134 7.91 1.11 -12.89
N PHE A 135 7.42 0.94 -11.65
CA PHE A 135 6.21 0.14 -11.41
C PHE A 135 5.01 0.69 -12.18
N GLU A 136 4.75 2.00 -12.07
CA GLU A 136 3.62 2.63 -12.75
C GLU A 136 3.76 2.56 -14.27
N TYR A 137 4.98 2.75 -14.81
CA TYR A 137 5.25 2.67 -16.23
C TYR A 137 4.98 1.28 -16.81
N VAL A 138 5.48 0.21 -16.19
CA VAL A 138 5.26 -1.17 -16.66
C VAL A 138 3.78 -1.53 -16.62
N ILE A 139 3.10 -1.24 -15.51
CA ILE A 139 1.67 -1.54 -15.39
C ILE A 139 0.83 -0.73 -16.38
N ARG A 140 1.17 0.54 -16.60
CA ARG A 140 0.51 1.38 -17.60
C ARG A 140 0.62 0.79 -19.00
N ARG A 141 1.81 0.34 -19.41
CA ARG A 141 2.01 -0.32 -20.70
C ARG A 141 1.18 -1.58 -20.84
N ASN A 142 1.05 -2.38 -19.78
CA ASN A 142 0.25 -3.59 -19.79
C ASN A 142 -1.23 -3.25 -19.95
N VAL A 143 -1.73 -2.24 -19.24
CA VAL A 143 -3.11 -1.77 -19.35
C VAL A 143 -3.41 -1.20 -20.73
N GLN A 144 -2.48 -0.46 -21.34
CA GLN A 144 -2.64 0.09 -22.70
C GLN A 144 -2.76 -0.98 -23.79
N ARG A 145 -2.24 -2.19 -23.56
CA ARG A 145 -2.37 -3.33 -24.51
C ARG A 145 -3.73 -4.03 -24.43
N LEU A 146 -4.53 -3.75 -23.40
CA LEU A 146 -5.83 -4.38 -23.22
C LEU A 146 -6.83 -3.84 -24.24
N ALA A 147 -7.56 -4.74 -24.88
CA ALA A 147 -8.61 -4.35 -25.83
C ALA A 147 -9.71 -3.54 -25.14
N GLY A 148 -10.14 -2.45 -25.76
CA GLY A 148 -11.20 -1.58 -25.25
C GLY A 148 -10.77 -0.63 -24.13
N VAL A 149 -9.48 -0.51 -23.84
CA VAL A 149 -8.93 0.43 -22.84
C VAL A 149 -8.24 1.59 -23.54
N GLU A 150 -8.60 2.79 -23.16
CA GLU A 150 -7.98 4.05 -23.58
C GLU A 150 -7.52 4.84 -22.37
N ILE A 151 -6.29 5.38 -22.38
CA ILE A 151 -5.80 6.31 -21.36
C ILE A 151 -5.68 7.70 -21.98
N ARG A 152 -6.48 8.65 -21.47
CA ARG A 152 -6.47 10.06 -21.90
C ARG A 152 -5.70 10.88 -20.87
N THR A 153 -4.55 11.41 -21.26
CA THR A 153 -3.71 12.28 -20.45
C THR A 153 -4.16 13.74 -20.56
N GLY A 154 -3.74 14.62 -19.64
CA GLY A 154 -4.17 16.02 -19.64
C GLY A 154 -5.67 16.23 -19.42
N SER A 155 -6.39 15.19 -19.00
CA SER A 155 -7.86 15.13 -18.92
C SER A 155 -8.34 15.27 -17.48
N LYS A 156 -8.35 16.51 -16.97
CA LYS A 156 -8.77 16.81 -15.60
C LYS A 156 -10.29 16.79 -15.46
N VAL A 157 -10.80 15.84 -14.67
CA VAL A 157 -12.23 15.80 -14.29
C VAL A 157 -12.54 16.92 -13.31
N ILE A 158 -13.62 17.69 -13.56
CA ILE A 158 -14.04 18.82 -12.73
C ILE A 158 -15.40 18.61 -12.08
N SER A 159 -16.28 17.78 -12.66
CA SER A 159 -17.55 17.42 -12.02
C SER A 159 -18.07 16.08 -12.52
N LEU A 160 -18.92 15.46 -11.71
CA LEU A 160 -19.70 14.27 -11.99
C LEU A 160 -21.17 14.59 -11.78
N ARG A 161 -22.02 14.23 -12.73
CA ARG A 161 -23.47 14.38 -12.60
C ARG A 161 -24.18 13.10 -13.04
N ARG A 162 -25.15 12.66 -12.26
CA ARG A 162 -26.03 11.56 -12.66
C ARG A 162 -27.16 12.11 -13.51
N ARG A 163 -27.36 11.54 -14.70
CA ARG A 163 -28.53 11.79 -15.55
C ARG A 163 -29.14 10.46 -15.92
N ASP A 164 -30.34 10.23 -15.44
CA ASP A 164 -31.09 8.98 -15.64
C ASP A 164 -30.21 7.76 -15.20
N GLN A 165 -29.84 6.92 -16.17
CA GLN A 165 -29.04 5.74 -15.94
C GLN A 165 -27.55 5.93 -16.25
N HIS A 166 -27.11 7.14 -16.62
CA HIS A 166 -25.73 7.41 -17.02
C HIS A 166 -25.08 8.49 -16.14
N TRP A 167 -23.78 8.47 -16.11
CA TRP A 167 -22.93 9.50 -15.55
C TRP A 167 -22.42 10.44 -16.64
N GLU A 168 -22.55 11.73 -16.43
CA GLU A 168 -21.85 12.77 -17.17
C GLU A 168 -20.59 13.16 -16.42
N VAL A 169 -19.43 12.88 -17.03
CA VAL A 169 -18.10 13.22 -16.51
C VAL A 169 -17.61 14.44 -17.28
N ARG A 170 -17.56 15.60 -16.62
CA ARG A 170 -17.13 16.85 -17.23
C ARG A 170 -15.65 17.09 -17.04
N LEU A 171 -14.96 17.44 -18.11
CA LEU A 171 -13.54 17.76 -18.13
C LEU A 171 -13.31 19.28 -18.10
N ALA A 172 -12.08 19.68 -17.73
CA ALA A 172 -11.68 21.08 -17.64
C ALA A 172 -11.62 21.80 -19.00
N ASP A 173 -11.45 21.06 -20.09
CA ASP A 173 -11.48 21.55 -21.47
C ASP A 173 -12.91 21.81 -22.00
N GLY A 174 -13.94 21.53 -21.18
CA GLY A 174 -15.35 21.68 -21.54
C GLY A 174 -16.00 20.41 -22.11
N CYS A 175 -15.23 19.38 -22.44
CA CYS A 175 -15.75 18.10 -22.92
C CYS A 175 -16.56 17.38 -21.84
N THR A 176 -17.57 16.61 -22.28
CA THR A 176 -18.33 15.72 -21.41
C THR A 176 -18.28 14.30 -21.97
N VAL A 177 -17.95 13.34 -21.10
CA VAL A 177 -17.90 11.91 -21.43
C VAL A 177 -19.01 11.19 -20.67
N LEU A 178 -19.71 10.28 -21.33
CA LEU A 178 -20.80 9.50 -20.75
C LEU A 178 -20.28 8.14 -20.28
N ALA A 179 -20.72 7.71 -19.10
CA ALA A 179 -20.38 6.42 -18.53
C ALA A 179 -21.60 5.72 -17.90
N ASP A 180 -21.57 4.40 -17.89
CA ASP A 180 -22.48 3.59 -17.07
C ASP A 180 -21.90 3.40 -15.65
N VAL A 181 -20.55 3.36 -15.57
CA VAL A 181 -19.79 3.21 -14.33
C VAL A 181 -18.68 4.24 -14.26
N VAL A 182 -18.54 4.89 -13.11
CA VAL A 182 -17.42 5.77 -12.78
C VAL A 182 -16.66 5.20 -11.58
N VAL A 183 -15.37 5.04 -11.72
CA VAL A 183 -14.47 4.63 -10.64
C VAL A 183 -13.56 5.79 -10.27
N ASP A 184 -13.77 6.37 -9.10
CA ASP A 184 -12.86 7.38 -8.57
C ASP A 184 -11.61 6.73 -7.96
N ALA A 185 -10.50 6.83 -8.68
CA ALA A 185 -9.15 6.43 -8.28
C ALA A 185 -8.20 7.64 -8.20
N SER A 186 -8.74 8.84 -7.98
CA SER A 186 -7.98 10.09 -8.01
C SER A 186 -7.12 10.35 -6.76
N GLY A 187 -7.10 9.41 -5.83
CA GLY A 187 -6.19 9.38 -4.68
C GLY A 187 -6.56 10.36 -3.57
N ARG A 188 -5.55 10.74 -2.77
CA ARG A 188 -5.73 11.59 -1.58
C ARG A 188 -6.39 12.94 -1.86
N SER A 189 -6.24 13.45 -3.09
CA SER A 189 -6.80 14.74 -3.54
C SER A 189 -8.17 14.60 -4.20
N SER A 190 -8.85 13.45 -4.04
CA SER A 190 -10.18 13.24 -4.61
C SER A 190 -11.15 14.38 -4.24
N ARG A 191 -11.85 14.86 -5.25
CA ARG A 191 -12.93 15.84 -5.11
C ARG A 191 -14.31 15.21 -4.98
N LEU A 192 -14.37 13.88 -4.91
CA LEU A 192 -15.63 13.17 -4.80
C LEU A 192 -16.54 13.67 -3.68
N PRO A 193 -16.05 13.98 -2.45
CA PRO A 193 -16.92 14.54 -1.41
C PRO A 193 -17.62 15.82 -1.82
N VAL A 194 -16.96 16.67 -2.61
CA VAL A 194 -17.55 17.91 -3.16
C VAL A 194 -18.59 17.58 -4.22
N TRP A 195 -18.27 16.68 -5.15
CA TRP A 195 -19.20 16.30 -6.23
C TRP A 195 -20.46 15.60 -5.70
N LEU A 196 -20.34 14.82 -4.63
CA LEU A 196 -21.49 14.20 -3.95
C LEU A 196 -22.37 15.26 -3.29
N ALA A 197 -21.77 16.24 -2.60
CA ALA A 197 -22.50 17.35 -2.00
C ALA A 197 -23.25 18.18 -3.08
N ASP A 198 -22.59 18.48 -4.20
CA ASP A 198 -23.21 19.18 -5.36
C ASP A 198 -24.39 18.39 -5.96
N ALA A 199 -24.37 17.05 -5.82
CA ALA A 199 -25.44 16.16 -6.23
C ALA A 199 -26.52 15.92 -5.16
N GLY A 200 -26.43 16.60 -4.01
CA GLY A 200 -27.38 16.47 -2.90
C GLY A 200 -27.20 15.17 -2.07
N VAL A 201 -26.11 14.45 -2.26
CA VAL A 201 -25.78 13.25 -1.48
C VAL A 201 -25.15 13.67 -0.15
N GLY A 202 -25.63 13.09 0.93
CA GLY A 202 -25.12 13.40 2.28
C GLY A 202 -23.63 13.06 2.44
N PRO A 203 -22.94 13.73 3.39
CA PRO A 203 -21.51 13.54 3.60
C PRO A 203 -21.19 12.13 4.13
N ALA A 204 -20.14 11.53 3.60
CA ALA A 204 -19.61 10.29 4.15
C ALA A 204 -18.92 10.53 5.50
N PRO A 205 -19.15 9.69 6.53
CA PRO A 205 -18.36 9.76 7.75
C PRO A 205 -16.88 9.54 7.46
N VAL A 206 -16.01 10.33 8.11
CA VAL A 206 -14.56 10.29 7.93
C VAL A 206 -13.88 9.86 9.23
N SER A 207 -12.90 8.97 9.11
CA SER A 207 -11.98 8.63 10.19
C SER A 207 -10.57 9.08 9.80
N GLN A 208 -9.85 9.70 10.73
CA GLN A 208 -8.48 10.18 10.50
C GLN A 208 -7.59 9.84 11.69
N VAL A 209 -6.35 9.46 11.40
CA VAL A 209 -5.26 9.27 12.37
C VAL A 209 -3.98 9.76 11.71
N ASP A 210 -3.25 10.65 12.39
CA ASP A 210 -1.99 11.18 11.90
C ASP A 210 -0.94 11.11 13.02
N SER A 211 0.10 10.33 12.82
CA SER A 211 1.22 10.18 13.74
C SER A 211 2.29 11.26 13.57
N GLY A 212 2.13 12.16 12.60
CA GLY A 212 3.12 13.18 12.32
C GLY A 212 4.40 12.63 11.67
N VAL A 213 4.38 11.42 11.10
CA VAL A 213 5.51 10.83 10.38
C VAL A 213 5.84 11.62 9.12
N GLY A 214 7.13 11.71 8.82
CA GLY A 214 7.62 12.20 7.55
C GLY A 214 8.86 11.44 7.13
N TYR A 215 9.14 11.39 5.84
CA TYR A 215 10.35 10.76 5.32
C TYR A 215 11.11 11.65 4.35
N ALA A 216 12.41 11.34 4.28
CA ALA A 216 13.30 11.81 3.25
C ALA A 216 13.99 10.59 2.62
N THR A 217 14.08 10.57 1.30
CA THR A 217 14.69 9.48 0.54
C THR A 217 15.74 10.05 -0.41
N ARG A 218 16.89 9.39 -0.48
CA ARG A 218 17.92 9.62 -1.49
C ARG A 218 18.28 8.32 -2.18
N MET A 219 18.54 8.40 -3.47
CA MET A 219 18.99 7.26 -4.24
C MET A 219 20.53 7.19 -4.19
N TYR A 220 21.06 5.96 -4.20
CA TYR A 220 22.48 5.67 -4.20
C TYR A 220 22.83 4.65 -5.29
N ALA A 221 24.02 4.77 -5.87
CA ALA A 221 24.63 3.83 -6.80
C ALA A 221 25.92 3.27 -6.18
N ASP A 222 26.54 2.33 -6.87
CA ASP A 222 27.85 1.76 -6.54
C ASP A 222 27.98 1.31 -5.08
N VAL A 223 26.93 0.65 -4.58
CA VAL A 223 26.96 0.02 -3.25
C VAL A 223 28.01 -1.08 -3.24
N PRO A 224 28.86 -1.16 -2.18
CA PRO A 224 29.93 -2.15 -2.09
C PRO A 224 29.46 -3.58 -2.33
N SER A 225 30.20 -4.34 -3.15
CA SER A 225 29.87 -5.73 -3.54
C SER A 225 29.86 -6.72 -2.39
N GLY A 226 30.40 -6.36 -1.22
CA GLY A 226 30.36 -7.16 -0.01
C GLY A 226 29.06 -7.03 0.80
N PHE A 227 28.15 -6.13 0.42
CA PHE A 227 26.86 -5.98 1.10
C PHE A 227 25.86 -6.99 0.58
N ASP A 228 25.76 -8.13 1.26
CA ASP A 228 24.97 -9.30 0.87
C ASP A 228 23.51 -9.25 1.38
N ALA A 229 23.11 -8.18 2.07
CA ALA A 229 21.76 -8.05 2.59
C ALA A 229 20.77 -7.67 1.46
N MET A 230 19.58 -8.28 1.47
CA MET A 230 18.49 -7.97 0.53
C MET A 230 17.85 -6.59 0.78
N GLY A 231 18.39 -5.82 1.68
CA GLY A 231 17.93 -4.54 2.21
C GLY A 231 18.11 -4.51 3.73
N VAL A 232 17.70 -3.44 4.37
CA VAL A 232 17.70 -3.32 5.84
C VAL A 232 16.60 -2.38 6.30
N VAL A 233 15.93 -2.74 7.40
CA VAL A 233 14.93 -1.91 8.07
C VAL A 233 15.39 -1.61 9.49
N VAL A 234 15.42 -0.34 9.82
CA VAL A 234 15.55 0.18 11.20
C VAL A 234 14.22 0.86 11.52
N GLN A 235 13.37 0.16 12.26
CA GLN A 235 12.00 0.63 12.51
C GLN A 235 12.00 1.89 13.39
N ALA A 236 11.30 2.94 12.94
CA ALA A 236 10.92 4.02 13.83
C ALA A 236 9.93 3.49 14.88
N THR A 237 10.14 3.81 16.14
CA THR A 237 9.31 3.34 17.26
C THR A 237 8.79 4.53 18.07
N PRO A 238 7.76 4.33 18.90
CA PRO A 238 7.28 5.40 19.79
C PRO A 238 8.33 5.92 20.79
N VAL A 239 9.41 5.17 21.00
CA VAL A 239 10.50 5.54 21.90
C VAL A 239 11.62 6.27 21.16
N THR A 240 12.07 5.75 20.01
CA THR A 240 13.19 6.33 19.25
C THR A 240 12.75 7.48 18.33
N LEU A 241 11.49 7.47 17.88
CA LEU A 241 10.88 8.44 16.95
C LEU A 241 11.58 8.56 15.59
N VAL A 242 12.66 7.84 15.39
CA VAL A 242 13.48 7.83 14.18
C VAL A 242 13.74 6.40 13.71
N GLY A 243 13.89 6.23 12.42
CA GLY A 243 14.17 4.97 11.75
C GLY A 243 14.53 5.18 10.28
N GLY A 244 14.58 4.10 9.53
CA GLY A 244 14.85 4.16 8.10
C GLY A 244 14.78 2.80 7.45
N ILE A 245 14.88 2.81 6.13
CA ILE A 245 14.91 1.61 5.30
C ILE A 245 15.87 1.83 4.13
N ALA A 246 16.64 0.81 3.79
CA ALA A 246 17.41 0.78 2.55
C ALA A 246 16.98 -0.45 1.75
N LEU A 247 16.63 -0.25 0.48
CA LEU A 247 16.20 -1.30 -0.44
C LEU A 247 16.89 -1.17 -1.78
N PRO A 248 17.36 -2.29 -2.38
CA PRO A 248 17.84 -2.30 -3.74
C PRO A 248 16.68 -2.04 -4.71
N VAL A 249 16.97 -1.36 -5.81
CA VAL A 249 16.02 -1.13 -6.90
C VAL A 249 16.71 -1.42 -8.24
N GLU A 250 15.99 -1.20 -9.32
CA GLU A 250 16.53 -1.42 -10.68
C GLU A 250 17.87 -0.71 -10.94
N ARG A 251 18.64 -1.24 -11.87
CA ARG A 251 19.95 -0.73 -12.31
C ARG A 251 21.04 -0.73 -11.24
N GLY A 252 20.96 -1.67 -10.29
CA GLY A 252 21.95 -1.78 -9.20
C GLY A 252 21.92 -0.60 -8.21
N ARG A 253 20.84 0.19 -8.21
CA ARG A 253 20.68 1.33 -7.30
C ARG A 253 19.97 0.93 -6.01
N TRP A 254 20.06 1.82 -5.03
CA TRP A 254 19.43 1.67 -3.73
C TRP A 254 18.65 2.91 -3.34
N LEU A 255 17.48 2.73 -2.74
CA LEU A 255 16.74 3.81 -2.08
C LEU A 255 17.04 3.73 -0.58
N VAL A 256 17.65 4.78 -0.04
CA VAL A 256 17.86 4.96 1.40
C VAL A 256 16.87 6.01 1.89
N THR A 257 16.04 5.61 2.83
CA THR A 257 14.95 6.45 3.36
C THR A 257 15.12 6.61 4.86
N ALA A 258 15.19 7.85 5.30
CA ALA A 258 15.09 8.27 6.68
C ALA A 258 13.62 8.51 7.05
N VAL A 259 13.20 8.09 8.23
CA VAL A 259 11.85 8.21 8.77
C VAL A 259 11.91 8.89 10.13
N GLY A 260 11.04 9.85 10.40
CA GLY A 260 10.96 10.49 11.71
C GLY A 260 9.59 11.08 12.00
N CYS A 261 9.27 11.26 13.27
CA CYS A 261 7.98 11.74 13.75
C CYS A 261 8.09 13.12 14.38
N GLY A 262 7.11 13.99 14.14
CA GLY A 262 7.03 15.31 14.74
C GLY A 262 8.25 16.19 14.44
N GLU A 263 8.95 16.63 15.46
CA GLU A 263 10.18 17.44 15.35
C GLU A 263 11.38 16.64 14.86
N HIS A 264 11.33 15.31 14.94
CA HIS A 264 12.37 14.41 14.47
C HIS A 264 12.25 14.06 12.98
N ARG A 265 11.42 14.76 12.20
CA ARG A 265 11.34 14.54 10.75
C ARG A 265 12.67 14.82 10.07
N PRO A 266 13.08 13.96 9.11
CA PRO A 266 14.34 14.16 8.42
C PRO A 266 14.35 15.45 7.58
N PRO A 267 15.52 16.12 7.49
CA PRO A 267 15.69 17.35 6.70
C PRO A 267 15.71 17.04 5.18
N ARG A 268 15.63 18.14 4.40
CA ARG A 268 15.63 18.05 2.93
C ARG A 268 17.04 18.16 2.34
N ASP A 269 17.95 18.82 3.03
CA ASP A 269 19.32 19.01 2.55
C ASP A 269 20.17 17.75 2.74
N ALA A 270 21.17 17.57 1.89
CA ALA A 270 21.99 16.36 1.86
C ALA A 270 22.78 16.15 3.17
N ALA A 271 23.40 17.20 3.70
CA ALA A 271 24.22 17.11 4.91
C ALA A 271 23.35 16.77 6.14
N GLY A 272 22.19 17.41 6.26
CA GLY A 272 21.22 17.09 7.31
C GLY A 272 20.67 15.67 7.18
N PHE A 273 20.43 15.19 5.96
CA PHE A 273 19.99 13.81 5.71
C PHE A 273 21.06 12.80 6.18
N GLU A 274 22.33 13.00 5.80
CA GLU A 274 23.43 12.14 6.21
C GLU A 274 23.62 12.16 7.74
N SER A 275 23.59 13.35 8.35
CA SER A 275 23.62 13.50 9.81
C SER A 275 22.43 12.82 10.50
N PHE A 276 21.26 12.77 9.86
CA PHE A 276 20.12 12.06 10.38
C PHE A 276 20.35 10.55 10.40
N LEU A 277 20.90 9.97 9.34
CA LEU A 277 21.21 8.53 9.27
C LEU A 277 22.17 8.09 10.37
N GLN A 278 23.13 8.95 10.76
CA GLN A 278 24.08 8.67 11.84
C GLN A 278 23.43 8.58 13.24
N ARG A 279 22.22 9.12 13.40
CA ARG A 279 21.47 9.08 14.68
C ARG A 279 20.56 7.88 14.81
N LEU A 280 20.47 7.04 13.79
CA LEU A 280 19.64 5.84 13.83
C LEU A 280 20.20 4.83 14.86
N PRO A 281 19.31 3.99 15.44
CA PRO A 281 19.73 2.96 16.42
C PRO A 281 20.76 1.94 15.90
N ASP A 282 20.84 1.76 14.58
CA ASP A 282 21.85 0.93 13.92
C ASP A 282 22.52 1.72 12.79
N PRO A 283 23.85 1.62 12.62
CA PRO A 283 24.63 2.40 11.65
C PRO A 283 24.47 1.93 10.20
N ALA A 284 23.86 0.80 9.91
CA ALA A 284 23.86 0.18 8.58
C ALA A 284 23.44 1.14 7.45
N LEU A 285 22.42 1.99 7.66
CA LEU A 285 22.00 2.94 6.65
C LEU A 285 23.01 4.07 6.44
N ALA A 286 23.63 4.56 7.51
CA ALA A 286 24.66 5.60 7.45
C ALA A 286 25.92 5.07 6.75
N GLU A 287 26.29 3.84 7.03
CA GLU A 287 27.46 3.18 6.42
C GLU A 287 27.23 2.89 4.95
N LEU A 288 26.05 2.39 4.57
CA LEU A 288 25.67 2.23 3.16
C LEU A 288 25.77 3.58 2.43
N ALA A 289 25.17 4.64 2.97
CA ALA A 289 25.18 5.96 2.36
C ALA A 289 26.59 6.57 2.25
N ARG A 290 27.50 6.26 3.19
CA ARG A 290 28.90 6.73 3.19
C ARG A 290 29.74 6.05 2.11
N HIS A 291 29.49 4.77 1.81
CA HIS A 291 30.30 3.98 0.88
C HIS A 291 29.71 3.91 -0.54
N ALA A 292 28.49 4.44 -0.74
CA ALA A 292 27.81 4.46 -2.03
C ALA A 292 27.78 5.87 -2.62
N GLU A 293 27.63 5.98 -3.92
CA GLU A 293 27.55 7.27 -4.63
C GLU A 293 26.11 7.82 -4.58
N PRO A 294 25.87 9.02 -4.04
CA PRO A 294 24.54 9.61 -4.03
C PRO A 294 24.08 10.02 -5.44
N VAL A 295 22.85 9.68 -5.79
CA VAL A 295 22.25 10.00 -7.10
C VAL A 295 21.07 10.96 -6.90
N GLY A 296 21.24 12.20 -7.33
CA GLY A 296 20.21 13.24 -7.24
C GLY A 296 19.99 13.79 -5.83
N ASP A 297 18.92 14.57 -5.71
CA ASP A 297 18.58 15.28 -4.48
C ASP A 297 17.78 14.44 -3.52
N VAL A 298 17.68 14.92 -2.26
CA VAL A 298 16.82 14.33 -1.23
C VAL A 298 15.35 14.66 -1.51
N SER A 299 14.55 13.63 -1.70
CA SER A 299 13.09 13.72 -1.89
C SER A 299 12.36 13.61 -0.55
N VAL A 300 11.51 14.57 -0.20
CA VAL A 300 10.80 14.61 1.08
C VAL A 300 9.31 14.40 0.88
N HIS A 301 8.69 13.59 1.75
CA HIS A 301 7.25 13.40 1.80
C HIS A 301 6.70 13.51 3.23
N ARG A 302 5.60 14.27 3.40
CA ARG A 302 5.01 14.57 4.72
C ARG A 302 3.49 14.34 4.79
N GLN A 303 2.84 13.94 3.69
CA GLN A 303 1.40 13.66 3.66
C GLN A 303 1.15 12.19 4.00
N THR A 304 1.36 11.82 5.26
CA THR A 304 1.39 10.43 5.71
C THR A 304 0.17 10.02 6.53
N GLY A 305 -0.64 10.95 7.00
CA GLY A 305 -1.81 10.67 7.84
C GLY A 305 -2.78 9.66 7.19
N ASN A 306 -3.33 8.76 7.99
CA ASN A 306 -4.39 7.86 7.57
C ASN A 306 -5.71 8.61 7.47
N ARG A 307 -6.47 8.34 6.40
CA ARG A 307 -7.82 8.89 6.22
C ARG A 307 -8.71 7.86 5.53
N ARG A 308 -9.86 7.59 6.13
CA ARG A 308 -10.84 6.66 5.57
C ARG A 308 -12.21 7.32 5.48
N TYR A 309 -12.78 7.35 4.28
CA TYR A 309 -14.18 7.68 4.05
C TYR A 309 -15.04 6.43 4.18
N ARG A 310 -16.16 6.54 4.89
CA ARG A 310 -17.12 5.45 5.10
C ARG A 310 -18.25 5.56 4.06
N TYR A 311 -17.91 5.55 2.78
CA TYR A 311 -18.90 5.65 1.71
C TYR A 311 -19.95 4.52 1.75
N GLU A 312 -19.58 3.35 2.28
CA GLU A 312 -20.49 2.23 2.51
C GLU A 312 -21.63 2.54 3.50
N ARG A 313 -21.53 3.65 4.23
CA ARG A 313 -22.53 4.12 5.22
C ARG A 313 -23.41 5.24 4.69
N VAL A 314 -23.17 5.71 3.49
CA VAL A 314 -24.03 6.72 2.85
C VAL A 314 -25.31 6.03 2.38
N PRO A 315 -26.52 6.47 2.87
CA PRO A 315 -27.77 5.75 2.61
C PRO A 315 -28.11 5.66 1.12
N ASP A 316 -28.09 6.80 0.44
CA ASP A 316 -28.52 6.96 -0.95
C ASP A 316 -27.30 7.03 -1.89
N TRP A 317 -26.41 6.02 -1.79
CA TRP A 317 -25.24 5.97 -2.63
C TRP A 317 -25.60 5.82 -4.10
N PRO A 318 -25.09 6.68 -4.99
CA PRO A 318 -25.47 6.66 -6.41
C PRO A 318 -24.99 5.37 -7.11
N GLU A 319 -25.90 4.74 -7.88
CA GLU A 319 -25.56 3.55 -8.66
C GLU A 319 -24.53 3.85 -9.76
N GLY A 320 -23.66 2.89 -10.01
CA GLY A 320 -22.58 3.00 -10.98
C GLY A 320 -21.42 3.90 -10.55
N LEU A 321 -21.41 4.43 -9.32
CA LEU A 321 -20.28 5.17 -8.76
C LEU A 321 -19.50 4.31 -7.78
N LEU A 322 -18.20 4.21 -7.98
CA LEU A 322 -17.27 3.44 -7.13
C LEU A 322 -16.07 4.27 -6.75
N VAL A 323 -15.46 3.93 -5.63
CA VAL A 323 -14.27 4.63 -5.09
C VAL A 323 -13.25 3.60 -4.65
N VAL A 324 -11.98 3.79 -5.03
CA VAL A 324 -10.89 2.86 -4.74
C VAL A 324 -9.62 3.57 -4.30
N GLY A 325 -8.71 2.81 -3.73
CA GLY A 325 -7.38 3.28 -3.32
C GLY A 325 -7.45 4.45 -2.32
N ASP A 326 -6.52 5.39 -2.43
CA ASP A 326 -6.41 6.53 -1.48
C ASP A 326 -7.60 7.50 -1.52
N ALA A 327 -8.47 7.42 -2.53
CA ALA A 327 -9.74 8.16 -2.57
C ALA A 327 -10.77 7.59 -1.59
N LEU A 328 -10.73 6.27 -1.35
CA LEU A 328 -11.53 5.57 -0.35
C LEU A 328 -10.82 5.54 1.00
N CYS A 329 -9.59 5.03 1.02
CA CYS A 329 -8.80 4.87 2.23
C CYS A 329 -7.31 5.11 1.96
N ALA A 330 -6.80 6.23 2.43
CA ALA A 330 -5.39 6.54 2.41
C ALA A 330 -4.74 6.07 3.71
N PHE A 331 -3.67 5.29 3.59
CA PHE A 331 -2.89 4.79 4.71
C PHE A 331 -1.62 5.60 4.91
N ASN A 332 -1.03 5.52 6.10
CA ASN A 332 0.35 5.92 6.29
C ASN A 332 1.24 4.99 5.42
N PRO A 333 1.98 5.55 4.46
CA PRO A 333 2.72 4.74 3.48
C PRO A 333 3.81 3.85 4.09
N ILE A 334 4.27 4.14 5.31
CA ILE A 334 5.31 3.35 6.00
C ILE A 334 4.92 1.86 6.15
N TYR A 335 3.64 1.55 6.16
CA TYR A 335 3.13 0.17 6.29
C TYR A 335 2.99 -0.56 4.95
N GLY A 336 3.21 0.08 3.81
CA GLY A 336 3.18 -0.55 2.49
C GLY A 336 1.83 -1.12 2.04
N GLN A 337 0.72 -0.75 2.67
CA GLN A 337 -0.59 -1.40 2.49
C GLN A 337 -1.37 -0.91 1.26
N GLY A 338 -1.25 0.39 0.91
CA GLY A 338 -2.18 1.07 0.00
C GLY A 338 -2.28 0.44 -1.40
N ILE A 339 -1.15 0.14 -2.04
CA ILE A 339 -1.14 -0.43 -3.41
C ILE A 339 -1.73 -1.85 -3.40
N THR A 340 -1.44 -2.64 -2.36
CA THR A 340 -1.96 -4.00 -2.19
C THR A 340 -3.48 -3.99 -2.04
N ILE A 341 -4.01 -3.08 -1.23
CA ILE A 341 -5.45 -2.92 -1.05
C ILE A 341 -6.12 -2.52 -2.37
N ALA A 342 -5.55 -1.58 -3.12
CA ALA A 342 -6.08 -1.17 -4.41
C ALA A 342 -6.14 -2.34 -5.43
N ALA A 343 -5.14 -3.23 -5.44
CA ALA A 343 -5.17 -4.44 -6.27
C ALA A 343 -6.28 -5.42 -5.82
N CYS A 344 -6.49 -5.58 -4.52
CA CYS A 344 -7.58 -6.42 -4.00
C CYS A 344 -8.97 -5.82 -4.30
N GLU A 345 -9.12 -4.49 -4.20
CA GLU A 345 -10.36 -3.78 -4.59
C GLU A 345 -10.65 -3.98 -6.08
N ALA A 346 -9.63 -3.93 -6.94
CA ALA A 346 -9.76 -4.16 -8.37
C ALA A 346 -10.23 -5.59 -8.70
N LEU A 347 -9.78 -6.61 -7.97
CA LEU A 347 -10.30 -7.98 -8.13
C LEU A 347 -11.79 -8.07 -7.80
N LEU A 348 -12.24 -7.42 -6.74
CA LEU A 348 -13.66 -7.36 -6.39
C LEU A 348 -14.49 -6.59 -7.44
N LEU A 349 -13.92 -5.52 -8.00
CA LEU A 349 -14.53 -4.78 -9.12
C LEU A 349 -14.71 -5.69 -10.33
N ARG A 350 -13.67 -6.46 -10.71
CA ARG A 350 -13.74 -7.42 -11.82
C ARG A 350 -14.85 -8.45 -11.62
N GLN A 351 -14.96 -9.00 -10.41
CA GLN A 351 -16.01 -9.96 -10.07
C GLN A 351 -17.41 -9.34 -10.16
N ALA A 352 -17.57 -8.10 -9.68
CA ALA A 352 -18.85 -7.40 -9.73
C ALA A 352 -19.30 -7.10 -11.18
N LEU A 353 -18.38 -6.59 -12.01
CA LEU A 353 -18.67 -6.33 -13.44
C LEU A 353 -18.97 -7.61 -14.20
N ALA A 354 -18.33 -8.71 -13.84
CA ALA A 354 -18.55 -10.02 -14.43
C ALA A 354 -19.93 -10.61 -14.08
N ALA A 355 -20.41 -10.35 -12.86
CA ALA A 355 -21.72 -10.79 -12.39
C ALA A 355 -22.88 -9.93 -12.92
N GLY A 356 -22.57 -8.77 -13.50
CA GLY A 356 -23.54 -7.76 -13.92
C GLY A 356 -23.87 -6.77 -12.80
N LEU A 357 -24.25 -5.56 -13.21
CA LEU A 357 -24.62 -4.48 -12.30
C LEU A 357 -26.14 -4.45 -12.13
N GLY A 358 -26.60 -4.95 -10.99
CA GLY A 358 -28.00 -4.83 -10.57
C GLY A 358 -28.18 -3.74 -9.51
N PRO A 359 -29.41 -3.56 -9.04
CA PRO A 359 -29.73 -2.60 -7.98
C PRO A 359 -28.83 -2.78 -6.75
N ASP A 360 -28.44 -1.68 -6.09
CA ASP A 360 -27.54 -1.64 -4.94
C ASP A 360 -26.15 -2.28 -5.16
N CYS A 361 -25.76 -2.59 -6.40
CA CYS A 361 -24.47 -3.24 -6.66
C CYS A 361 -23.30 -2.38 -6.19
N ALA A 362 -23.30 -1.09 -6.48
CA ALA A 362 -22.26 -0.15 -6.04
C ALA A 362 -22.13 -0.14 -4.51
N ARG A 363 -23.23 -0.06 -3.79
CA ARG A 363 -23.24 -0.06 -2.32
C ARG A 363 -22.77 -1.38 -1.73
N ARG A 364 -23.18 -2.53 -2.31
CA ARG A 364 -22.69 -3.86 -1.89
C ARG A 364 -21.19 -3.98 -2.12
N LEU A 365 -20.69 -3.48 -3.25
CA LEU A 365 -19.26 -3.51 -3.56
C LEU A 365 -18.45 -2.63 -2.62
N LEU A 366 -18.92 -1.42 -2.28
CA LEU A 366 -18.28 -0.56 -1.28
C LEU A 366 -18.22 -1.22 0.10
N ARG A 367 -19.21 -2.01 0.50
CA ARG A 367 -19.15 -2.80 1.75
C ARG A 367 -18.07 -3.88 1.68
N LYS A 368 -17.89 -4.53 0.53
CA LYS A 368 -16.78 -5.49 0.33
C LYS A 368 -15.43 -4.78 0.39
N PHE A 369 -15.28 -3.61 -0.26
CA PHE A 369 -14.08 -2.79 -0.15
C PHE A 369 -13.81 -2.39 1.31
N ALA A 370 -14.83 -1.96 2.03
CA ALA A 370 -14.71 -1.64 3.46
C ALA A 370 -14.20 -2.81 4.30
N THR A 371 -14.55 -4.06 3.94
CA THR A 371 -14.03 -5.27 4.60
C THR A 371 -12.56 -5.49 4.31
N VAL A 372 -12.14 -5.37 3.04
CA VAL A 372 -10.72 -5.50 2.62
C VAL A 372 -9.85 -4.45 3.31
N VAL A 373 -10.32 -3.21 3.36
CA VAL A 373 -9.61 -2.08 3.99
C VAL A 373 -9.48 -2.26 5.51
N SER A 374 -10.40 -2.95 6.17
CA SER A 374 -10.55 -2.91 7.64
C SER A 374 -9.34 -3.44 8.40
N LEU A 375 -8.69 -4.52 7.93
CA LEU A 375 -7.50 -5.06 8.58
C LEU A 375 -6.31 -4.09 8.47
N SER A 376 -6.03 -3.62 7.26
CA SER A 376 -4.95 -2.65 7.00
C SER A 376 -5.17 -1.34 7.76
N TRP A 377 -6.41 -0.87 7.84
CA TRP A 377 -6.78 0.28 8.66
C TRP A 377 -6.50 0.05 10.13
N ALA A 378 -6.89 -1.11 10.68
CA ALA A 378 -6.65 -1.43 12.08
C ALA A 378 -5.15 -1.51 12.40
N ILE A 379 -4.35 -2.19 11.56
CA ILE A 379 -2.89 -2.28 11.73
C ILE A 379 -2.26 -0.89 11.70
N SER A 380 -2.48 -0.13 10.63
CA SER A 380 -1.84 1.18 10.45
C SER A 380 -2.22 2.17 11.55
N THR A 381 -3.51 2.25 11.92
CA THR A 381 -3.95 3.21 12.93
C THR A 381 -3.61 2.80 14.35
N SER A 382 -3.58 1.50 14.66
CA SER A 382 -3.15 1.05 16.00
C SER A 382 -1.69 1.34 16.24
N GLU A 383 -0.82 1.14 15.25
CA GLU A 383 0.60 1.48 15.36
C GLU A 383 0.83 2.99 15.40
N ASP A 384 0.17 3.76 14.51
CA ASP A 384 0.29 5.21 14.50
C ASP A 384 -0.15 5.85 15.82
N LEU A 385 -1.22 5.35 16.43
CA LEU A 385 -1.74 5.89 17.71
C LEU A 385 -0.84 5.63 18.92
N ARG A 386 0.23 4.86 18.77
CA ARG A 386 1.25 4.66 19.82
C ARG A 386 2.24 5.83 19.91
N TYR A 387 2.39 6.59 18.83
CA TYR A 387 3.33 7.72 18.81
C TYR A 387 2.79 8.90 19.64
N PRO A 388 3.63 9.57 20.44
CA PRO A 388 3.19 10.71 21.27
C PRO A 388 2.72 11.91 20.46
N THR A 389 3.12 11.98 19.18
CA THR A 389 2.72 13.03 18.24
C THR A 389 1.37 12.79 17.58
N SER A 390 0.71 11.65 17.87
CA SER A 390 -0.46 11.21 17.13
C SER A 390 -1.71 12.01 17.45
N ILE A 391 -2.42 12.37 16.38
CA ILE A 391 -3.74 12.98 16.43
C ILE A 391 -4.74 11.93 15.95
N GLY A 392 -5.72 11.59 16.78
CA GLY A 392 -6.74 10.59 16.48
C GLY A 392 -7.43 10.08 17.72
N ARG A 393 -8.38 9.15 17.53
CA ARG A 393 -9.06 8.46 18.63
C ARG A 393 -8.84 6.96 18.52
N GLN A 394 -8.38 6.37 19.59
CA GLN A 394 -8.24 4.93 19.73
C GLN A 394 -9.49 4.35 20.41
N SER A 395 -10.08 3.31 19.85
CA SER A 395 -11.11 2.53 20.55
C SER A 395 -10.46 1.58 21.55
N ALA A 396 -11.20 1.18 22.58
CA ALA A 396 -10.72 0.20 23.57
C ALA A 396 -10.28 -1.12 22.89
N THR A 397 -11.01 -1.57 21.87
CA THR A 397 -10.67 -2.78 21.11
C THR A 397 -9.34 -2.62 20.36
N GLN A 398 -9.09 -1.45 19.75
CA GLN A 398 -7.82 -1.17 19.08
C GLN A 398 -6.65 -1.11 20.07
N ALA A 399 -6.86 -0.50 21.24
CA ALA A 399 -5.84 -0.46 22.29
C ALA A 399 -5.45 -1.87 22.74
N LEU A 400 -6.45 -2.72 23.02
CA LEU A 400 -6.23 -4.10 23.46
C LEU A 400 -5.53 -4.94 22.37
N LEU A 401 -5.96 -4.82 21.11
CA LEU A 401 -5.32 -5.48 19.98
C LEU A 401 -3.87 -4.98 19.79
N GLY A 402 -3.63 -3.69 19.96
CA GLY A 402 -2.30 -3.11 19.91
C GLY A 402 -1.37 -3.68 20.98
N LEU A 403 -1.81 -3.77 22.23
CA LEU A 403 -1.05 -4.41 23.30
C LEU A 403 -0.72 -5.88 22.99
N TRP A 404 -1.67 -6.60 22.43
CA TRP A 404 -1.46 -8.00 22.05
C TRP A 404 -0.46 -8.15 20.90
N THR A 405 -0.57 -7.33 19.86
CA THR A 405 0.39 -7.36 18.74
C THR A 405 1.79 -6.95 19.16
N GLN A 406 1.94 -6.00 20.09
CA GLN A 406 3.22 -5.66 20.70
C GLN A 406 3.82 -6.86 21.45
N GLN A 407 2.99 -7.60 22.21
CA GLN A 407 3.41 -8.80 22.89
C GLN A 407 3.94 -9.85 21.91
N LEU A 408 3.25 -10.06 20.77
CA LEU A 408 3.69 -10.98 19.73
C LEU A 408 4.99 -10.48 19.04
N SER A 409 5.11 -9.18 18.80
CA SER A 409 6.32 -8.57 18.24
C SER A 409 7.52 -8.75 19.17
N ARG A 410 7.32 -8.63 20.48
CA ARG A 410 8.34 -8.90 21.47
C ARG A 410 8.77 -10.36 21.47
N LEU A 411 7.82 -11.31 21.43
CA LEU A 411 8.12 -12.73 21.29
C LEU A 411 8.97 -13.02 20.05
N ALA A 412 8.57 -12.44 18.90
CA ALA A 412 9.29 -12.61 17.63
C ALA A 412 10.73 -12.07 17.72
N ALA A 413 10.93 -10.88 18.26
CA ALA A 413 12.25 -10.28 18.45
C ALA A 413 13.16 -11.06 19.43
N HIS A 414 12.57 -11.86 20.30
CA HIS A 414 13.26 -12.79 21.20
C HIS A 414 13.33 -14.24 20.67
N GLY A 415 13.12 -14.43 19.35
CA GLY A 415 13.36 -15.70 18.67
C GLY A 415 12.16 -16.66 18.58
N ASP A 416 10.96 -16.26 18.96
CA ASP A 416 9.77 -17.09 18.72
C ASP A 416 9.39 -17.07 17.23
N LEU A 417 9.81 -18.11 16.51
CA LEU A 417 9.59 -18.23 15.06
C LEU A 417 8.11 -18.36 14.69
N ARG A 418 7.26 -18.86 15.60
CA ARG A 418 5.82 -18.96 15.37
C ARG A 418 5.15 -17.59 15.43
N ALA A 419 5.49 -16.78 16.45
CA ALA A 419 5.01 -15.40 16.53
C ALA A 419 5.44 -14.59 15.30
N HIS A 420 6.72 -14.72 14.90
CA HIS A 420 7.24 -14.09 13.70
C HIS A 420 6.48 -14.53 12.43
N ALA A 421 6.26 -15.83 12.23
CA ALA A 421 5.54 -16.36 11.07
C ALA A 421 4.09 -15.87 10.98
N VAL A 422 3.40 -15.80 12.11
CA VAL A 422 2.01 -15.34 12.15
C VAL A 422 1.94 -13.83 11.85
N LEU A 423 2.82 -13.03 12.46
CA LEU A 423 2.89 -11.59 12.18
C LEU A 423 3.20 -11.33 10.69
N ALA A 424 4.17 -12.04 10.11
CA ALA A 424 4.50 -11.91 8.70
C ALA A 424 3.31 -12.26 7.79
N ARG A 425 2.58 -13.36 8.08
CA ARG A 425 1.37 -13.73 7.33
C ARG A 425 0.29 -12.65 7.37
N VAL A 426 0.01 -12.12 8.55
CA VAL A 426 -1.02 -11.07 8.72
C VAL A 426 -0.58 -9.78 8.05
N TYR A 427 0.70 -9.40 8.17
CA TYR A 427 1.27 -8.23 7.52
C TYR A 427 1.15 -8.30 5.99
N HIS A 428 1.48 -9.45 5.40
CA HIS A 428 1.37 -9.69 3.95
C HIS A 428 -0.07 -9.95 3.46
N LEU A 429 -1.08 -9.83 4.33
CA LEU A 429 -2.50 -10.08 4.04
C LEU A 429 -2.75 -11.52 3.51
N MET A 430 -1.92 -12.47 3.92
CA MET A 430 -1.98 -13.89 3.55
C MET A 430 -2.64 -14.78 4.60
N GLY A 431 -3.19 -14.19 5.65
CA GLY A 431 -3.84 -14.91 6.73
C GLY A 431 -4.95 -14.11 7.39
N SER A 432 -5.91 -14.83 7.97
CA SER A 432 -6.94 -14.20 8.80
C SER A 432 -6.30 -13.60 10.07
N PRO A 433 -6.73 -12.41 10.53
CA PRO A 433 -6.28 -11.84 11.80
C PRO A 433 -6.58 -12.74 13.01
N VAL A 434 -7.48 -13.71 12.87
CA VAL A 434 -7.76 -14.73 13.90
C VAL A 434 -6.50 -15.55 14.24
N LEU A 435 -5.55 -15.69 13.31
CA LEU A 435 -4.27 -16.37 13.56
C LEU A 435 -3.46 -15.72 14.70
N LEU A 436 -3.62 -14.42 14.93
CA LEU A 436 -2.98 -13.71 16.05
C LEU A 436 -3.41 -14.28 17.42
N PHE A 437 -4.59 -14.91 17.50
CA PHE A 437 -5.15 -15.48 18.72
C PHE A 437 -5.00 -17.00 18.81
N HIS A 438 -4.03 -17.57 18.05
CA HIS A 438 -3.76 -19.00 18.13
C HIS A 438 -3.32 -19.39 19.55
N PRO A 439 -3.89 -20.46 20.17
CA PRO A 439 -3.63 -20.82 21.58
C PRO A 439 -2.15 -20.97 21.92
N ALA A 440 -1.33 -21.46 21.00
CA ALA A 440 0.11 -21.59 21.21
C ALA A 440 0.83 -20.25 21.39
N LEU A 441 0.32 -19.15 20.81
CA LEU A 441 0.87 -17.80 21.02
C LEU A 441 0.51 -17.30 22.43
N GLY A 442 -0.69 -17.59 22.91
CA GLY A 442 -1.08 -17.32 24.29
C GLY A 442 -0.20 -18.07 25.30
N ALA A 443 0.06 -19.36 25.03
CA ALA A 443 0.95 -20.17 25.87
C ALA A 443 2.40 -19.64 25.85
N ALA A 444 2.91 -19.21 24.69
CA ALA A 444 4.22 -18.62 24.56
C ALA A 444 4.31 -17.29 25.34
N ALA A 445 3.29 -16.43 25.21
CA ALA A 445 3.20 -15.16 25.94
C ALA A 445 3.18 -15.37 27.46
N LEU A 446 2.37 -16.32 27.94
CA LEU A 446 2.30 -16.66 29.37
C LEU A 446 3.65 -17.20 29.88
N ARG A 447 4.29 -18.09 29.10
CA ARG A 447 5.63 -18.59 29.45
C ARG A 447 6.63 -17.45 29.57
N ALA A 448 6.72 -16.58 28.55
CA ALA A 448 7.63 -15.46 28.57
C ALA A 448 7.37 -14.48 29.74
N TRP A 449 6.11 -14.31 30.12
CA TRP A 449 5.76 -13.52 31.30
C TRP A 449 6.26 -14.15 32.60
N LEU A 450 6.20 -15.49 32.74
CA LEU A 450 6.63 -16.21 33.94
C LEU A 450 8.16 -16.39 34.02
N THR A 451 8.85 -16.64 32.89
CA THR A 451 10.26 -17.03 32.87
C THR A 451 11.21 -15.98 32.26
N GLY A 452 10.65 -14.89 31.74
CA GLY A 452 11.39 -13.90 30.94
C GLY A 452 11.45 -14.28 29.46
N TYR A 453 11.80 -13.29 28.62
CA TYR A 453 11.84 -13.43 27.14
C TYR A 453 13.14 -14.04 26.61
N GLY A 454 14.17 -14.18 27.45
CA GLY A 454 15.53 -14.47 26.96
C GLY A 454 16.19 -13.25 26.29
N PRO A 455 17.35 -13.44 25.68
CA PRO A 455 18.04 -12.35 24.97
C PRO A 455 17.29 -11.94 23.71
N PRO A 456 17.32 -10.64 23.32
CA PRO A 456 16.81 -10.20 22.04
C PRO A 456 17.67 -10.74 20.90
N GLY A 457 17.09 -10.78 19.68
CA GLY A 457 17.81 -11.16 18.47
C GLY A 457 19.10 -10.34 18.26
N ALA A 458 20.17 -11.02 17.88
CA ALA A 458 21.45 -10.38 17.58
C ALA A 458 21.40 -9.66 16.21
N ARG A 459 22.29 -8.68 16.04
CA ARG A 459 22.49 -8.02 14.75
C ARG A 459 22.89 -9.06 13.69
N PRO A 460 22.21 -9.09 12.51
CA PRO A 460 22.56 -10.04 11.45
C PRO A 460 23.95 -9.79 10.87
N ALA A 461 24.77 -10.84 10.76
CA ALA A 461 26.14 -10.76 10.24
C ALA A 461 26.23 -10.22 8.80
N ALA A 462 25.18 -10.37 8.00
CA ALA A 462 25.10 -9.79 6.65
C ALA A 462 25.26 -8.25 6.62
N LEU A 463 25.09 -7.58 7.76
CA LEU A 463 25.31 -6.13 7.90
C LEU A 463 26.76 -5.77 8.29
N ASP A 464 27.57 -6.74 8.68
CA ASP A 464 28.95 -6.47 9.16
C ASP A 464 29.88 -6.11 8.01
N ALA A 465 29.56 -6.51 6.77
CA ALA A 465 30.33 -6.17 5.58
C ALA A 465 30.36 -4.66 5.25
N LEU A 466 29.46 -3.87 5.82
CA LEU A 466 29.48 -2.41 5.72
C LEU A 466 30.42 -1.75 6.75
N THR A 467 30.78 -2.48 7.81
CA THR A 467 31.66 -1.95 8.86
C THR A 467 33.11 -2.28 8.48
N PRO A 468 34.01 -1.30 8.27
CA PRO A 468 35.43 -1.61 8.06
C PRO A 468 35.95 -2.44 9.25
N SER A 469 36.67 -3.51 8.93
CA SER A 469 37.48 -4.20 9.94
C SER A 469 38.37 -3.15 10.61
N ALA A 470 38.20 -2.96 11.91
CA ALA A 470 38.99 -2.03 12.72
C ALA A 470 40.47 -2.37 12.69
#